data_221e1e83c1bd650f94e4251246805374
#
_entry.id   221e1e83c1bd650f94e4251246805374
#
_cell.length_a   1.000
_cell.length_b   1.000
_cell.length_c   1.000
_cell.angle_alpha   90.00
_cell.angle_beta   90.00
_cell.angle_gamma   90.00
#
_symmetry.space_group_name_H-M   'P 1'
#
loop_
_entity.id
_entity.type
_entity.pdbx_description
1 polymer ?
#
loop_
_entity_poly.entity_id
_entity_poly.type
_entity_poly.pdbx_seq_one_letter_code
_entity_poly.pdbx_strand_id
1 'polypeptide(L)'
;MSENRTRERNMFSFQSHRFLISQRFPESVPSSREIAQSVRDLTRRHNAWFKDCIPLIASENVLSPASREVLNSDLHNRYAEGLPGKRYYQGNIVFDEIESLCEKLAKEVFSAEFADVRPTSGTVANLAVLQAIAKPREKLTAVAVSDGGHISHAKIGAAGMRGAKIYNYPFNEKDMNIDPDGAKKLIREVKPKVALFGQSVYLFPTPLEEIKEAVEEVGATAWYDAAHVLGLIAGKRFQDPLRQGMDVISGSTHKTLPGPQHGMILANLRKEGLESNIRRGVFPGATSNHHLHAVAALAVTLAETKEFGEAYASQTVGNAKALGQAMHELGMDVLCEHLGFTESHTIVVDVQEHGGGKRVALDLEKANIILNKNMLPWDSDPVRPSGIRIGVQELTRLGMKEAQMSEVARLIHRVAVKNEAPSKVKEEVVAFKRGYTKVHYCFFEGEEASDYP
;
A
#
# COMPACT_ATOMS: atom_id res chain seq x y z
N MET A 1 -25.07 -23.75 12.77
CA MET A 1 -25.12 -23.05 11.46
C MET A 1 -25.77 -21.65 11.51
N SER A 2 -26.28 -21.18 12.66
CA SER A 2 -26.94 -19.87 12.83
C SER A 2 -26.06 -18.77 13.44
N GLU A 3 -24.99 -19.11 14.12
CA GLU A 3 -24.12 -18.14 14.81
C GLU A 3 -23.12 -17.42 13.90
N ASN A 4 -22.73 -18.01 12.76
CA ASN A 4 -21.78 -17.40 11.83
C ASN A 4 -22.37 -16.29 10.94
N ARG A 5 -23.70 -16.19 10.81
CA ARG A 5 -24.33 -15.13 10.00
C ARG A 5 -24.42 -13.77 10.72
N THR A 6 -24.35 -13.77 12.04
CA THR A 6 -24.47 -12.54 12.83
C THR A 6 -23.14 -11.81 12.97
N ARG A 7 -22.01 -12.53 12.92
CA ARG A 7 -20.66 -11.93 12.99
C ARG A 7 -20.27 -11.15 11.74
N GLU A 8 -20.69 -11.59 10.55
CA GLU A 8 -20.35 -10.88 9.28
C GLU A 8 -21.11 -9.54 9.09
N ARG A 9 -22.26 -9.33 9.75
CA ARG A 9 -23.03 -8.07 9.64
C ARG A 9 -22.49 -6.91 10.46
N ASN A 10 -21.67 -7.17 11.48
CA ASN A 10 -21.17 -6.12 12.36
C ASN A 10 -19.83 -5.47 11.88
N MET A 11 -19.21 -5.97 10.81
CA MET A 11 -17.94 -5.46 10.32
C MET A 11 -18.05 -4.11 9.55
N PHE A 12 -19.26 -3.69 9.21
CA PHE A 12 -19.53 -2.42 8.52
C PHE A 12 -20.58 -1.55 9.23
N SER A 13 -20.67 -1.59 10.55
CA SER A 13 -21.38 -0.51 11.22
C SER A 13 -20.50 0.75 11.14
N PHE A 14 -20.70 1.53 10.09
CA PHE A 14 -20.30 2.94 10.04
C PHE A 14 -21.06 3.66 11.17
N GLN A 15 -20.55 3.59 12.39
CA GLN A 15 -20.88 4.63 13.35
C GLN A 15 -20.25 5.90 12.82
N SER A 16 -21.10 6.69 12.17
CA SER A 16 -20.83 8.05 11.71
C SER A 16 -20.05 8.78 12.79
N HIS A 17 -18.80 9.12 12.50
CA HIS A 17 -18.09 10.15 13.24
C HIS A 17 -18.81 11.48 13.00
N ARG A 18 -19.88 11.72 13.79
CA ARG A 18 -20.39 13.06 14.01
C ARG A 18 -19.40 13.84 14.89
N PHE A 19 -18.18 14.00 14.40
CA PHE A 19 -17.21 14.90 15.00
C PHE A 19 -16.90 15.99 13.97
N LEU A 20 -17.31 17.21 14.32
CA LEU A 20 -16.93 18.49 13.70
C LEU A 20 -17.63 18.94 12.39
N ILE A 21 -18.82 18.48 12.05
CA ILE A 21 -19.64 19.17 11.04
C ILE A 21 -20.69 20.12 11.69
N SER A 22 -20.65 20.35 12.98
CA SER A 22 -21.58 21.27 13.66
C SER A 22 -21.09 22.71 13.78
N GLN A 23 -20.17 23.16 12.90
CA GLN A 23 -19.81 24.57 12.88
C GLN A 23 -20.08 25.18 11.50
N ARG A 24 -21.25 25.86 11.44
CA ARG A 24 -21.56 26.98 10.55
C ARG A 24 -21.69 26.67 9.06
N PHE A 25 -22.76 26.00 8.67
CA PHE A 25 -23.41 26.43 7.44
C PHE A 25 -24.30 27.62 7.81
N PRO A 26 -24.20 28.78 7.12
CA PRO A 26 -25.10 29.88 7.32
C PRO A 26 -26.55 29.44 7.00
N GLU A 27 -27.57 30.08 7.62
CA GLU A 27 -29.00 29.77 7.42
C GLU A 27 -29.49 29.92 5.97
N SER A 28 -28.67 30.48 5.08
CA SER A 28 -28.88 30.51 3.62
C SER A 28 -28.08 29.36 2.96
N VAL A 29 -28.73 28.62 2.07
CA VAL A 29 -28.05 27.61 1.22
C VAL A 29 -26.93 28.33 0.43
N PRO A 30 -25.63 27.91 0.60
CA PRO A 30 -24.55 28.60 -0.10
C PRO A 30 -24.68 28.42 -1.62
N SER A 31 -24.33 29.44 -2.38
CA SER A 31 -24.28 29.35 -3.83
C SER A 31 -23.28 28.32 -4.32
N SER A 32 -23.47 27.79 -5.52
CA SER A 32 -22.54 26.82 -6.11
C SER A 32 -21.08 27.34 -6.17
N ARG A 33 -20.89 28.66 -6.34
CA ARG A 33 -19.58 29.31 -6.34
C ARG A 33 -18.94 29.29 -4.95
N GLU A 34 -19.71 29.56 -3.89
CA GLU A 34 -19.23 29.49 -2.51
C GLU A 34 -18.87 28.05 -2.12
N ILE A 35 -19.66 27.06 -2.57
CA ILE A 35 -19.33 25.64 -2.36
C ILE A 35 -18.00 25.30 -3.03
N ALA A 36 -17.81 25.68 -4.30
CA ALA A 36 -16.56 25.43 -5.01
C ALA A 36 -15.36 26.10 -4.32
N GLN A 37 -15.52 27.34 -3.84
CA GLN A 37 -14.48 28.03 -3.09
C GLN A 37 -14.18 27.32 -1.76
N SER A 38 -15.20 26.86 -1.04
CA SER A 38 -15.03 26.12 0.21
C SER A 38 -14.21 24.84 0.01
N VAL A 39 -14.43 24.09 -1.08
CA VAL A 39 -13.63 22.89 -1.40
C VAL A 39 -12.16 23.26 -1.61
N ARG A 40 -11.88 24.33 -2.37
CA ARG A 40 -10.51 24.82 -2.61
C ARG A 40 -9.81 25.21 -1.29
N ASP A 41 -10.53 25.90 -0.41
CA ASP A 41 -9.97 26.34 0.88
C ASP A 41 -9.76 25.16 1.84
N LEU A 42 -10.64 24.15 1.82
CA LEU A 42 -10.45 22.90 2.56
C LEU A 42 -9.21 22.13 2.07
N THR A 43 -9.01 22.07 0.74
CA THR A 43 -7.82 21.42 0.15
C THR A 43 -6.54 22.14 0.59
N ARG A 44 -6.50 23.48 0.51
CA ARG A 44 -5.35 24.26 0.99
C ARG A 44 -5.09 24.04 2.48
N ARG A 45 -6.16 24.01 3.29
CA ARG A 45 -6.04 23.74 4.73
C ARG A 45 -5.51 22.32 5.01
N HIS A 46 -5.93 21.32 4.24
CA HIS A 46 -5.41 19.97 4.32
C HIS A 46 -3.89 19.95 4.01
N ASN A 47 -3.48 20.55 2.90
CA ASN A 47 -2.08 20.62 2.50
C ASN A 47 -1.22 21.32 3.58
N ALA A 48 -1.70 22.45 4.13
CA ALA A 48 -1.01 23.17 5.19
C ALA A 48 -0.90 22.32 6.48
N TRP A 49 -1.95 21.57 6.83
CA TRP A 49 -1.91 20.69 8.00
C TRP A 49 -0.90 19.56 7.84
N PHE A 50 -0.87 18.88 6.68
CA PHE A 50 0.09 17.80 6.44
C PHE A 50 1.55 18.25 6.39
N LYS A 51 1.83 19.52 6.05
CA LYS A 51 3.17 20.10 6.19
C LYS A 51 3.70 20.03 7.63
N ASP A 52 2.80 20.16 8.58
CA ASP A 52 3.09 20.16 10.03
C ASP A 52 2.98 18.76 10.67
N CYS A 53 2.65 17.71 9.90
CA CYS A 53 2.47 16.36 10.42
C CYS A 53 3.72 15.48 10.19
N ILE A 54 3.95 14.53 11.11
CA ILE A 54 4.82 13.37 10.92
C ILE A 54 3.96 12.26 10.26
N PRO A 55 4.08 12.01 8.94
CA PRO A 55 3.27 11.03 8.22
C PRO A 55 3.88 9.63 8.37
N LEU A 56 3.13 8.72 8.98
CA LEU A 56 3.55 7.35 9.29
C LEU A 56 2.54 6.30 8.77
N ILE A 57 1.65 6.67 7.86
CA ILE A 57 0.74 5.73 7.24
C ILE A 57 1.52 4.85 6.24
N ALA A 58 1.55 3.55 6.48
CA ALA A 58 2.33 2.60 5.67
C ALA A 58 1.86 2.47 4.20
N SER A 59 0.72 3.06 3.84
CA SER A 59 0.14 3.04 2.49
C SER A 59 0.15 4.41 1.79
N GLU A 60 0.85 5.40 2.34
CA GLU A 60 0.97 6.75 1.77
C GLU A 60 2.42 7.08 1.39
N ASN A 61 2.58 8.00 0.46
CA ASN A 61 3.88 8.55 0.06
C ASN A 61 3.69 9.86 -0.71
N VAL A 62 4.78 10.61 -0.90
CA VAL A 62 4.76 11.86 -1.66
C VAL A 62 5.35 11.67 -3.06
N LEU A 63 4.69 12.27 -4.05
CA LEU A 63 5.17 12.35 -5.43
C LEU A 63 6.38 13.27 -5.54
N SER A 64 7.26 12.95 -6.48
CA SER A 64 8.28 13.92 -6.92
C SER A 64 7.66 15.11 -7.66
N PRO A 65 8.34 16.27 -7.71
CA PRO A 65 7.91 17.42 -8.50
C PRO A 65 7.64 17.06 -9.96
N ALA A 66 8.53 16.30 -10.60
CA ALA A 66 8.36 15.85 -11.99
C ALA A 66 7.12 14.97 -12.20
N SER A 67 6.85 14.04 -11.27
CA SER A 67 5.64 13.21 -11.33
C SER A 67 4.37 14.05 -11.14
N ARG A 68 4.39 15.06 -10.26
CA ARG A 68 3.26 15.98 -10.04
C ARG A 68 2.96 16.84 -11.27
N GLU A 69 4.00 17.32 -11.94
CA GLU A 69 3.87 18.14 -13.16
C GLU A 69 3.07 17.38 -14.23
N VAL A 70 3.50 16.17 -14.59
CA VAL A 70 2.83 15.39 -15.63
C VAL A 70 1.46 14.87 -15.21
N LEU A 71 1.26 14.65 -13.91
CA LEU A 71 -0.06 14.26 -13.36
C LEU A 71 -1.11 15.37 -13.57
N ASN A 72 -0.70 16.64 -13.46
CA ASN A 72 -1.57 17.80 -13.69
C ASN A 72 -1.50 18.29 -15.14
N SER A 73 -1.65 17.38 -16.11
CA SER A 73 -1.59 17.69 -17.56
C SER A 73 -2.92 17.44 -18.26
N ASP A 74 -3.03 17.86 -19.53
CA ASP A 74 -4.21 17.62 -20.38
C ASP A 74 -4.53 16.12 -20.57
N LEU A 75 -3.58 15.23 -20.33
CA LEU A 75 -3.81 13.78 -20.33
C LEU A 75 -4.95 13.36 -19.38
N HIS A 76 -5.25 14.17 -18.37
CA HIS A 76 -6.39 13.96 -17.47
C HIS A 76 -7.74 13.97 -18.19
N ASN A 77 -7.84 14.65 -19.33
CA ASN A 77 -9.07 14.86 -20.10
C ASN A 77 -9.20 13.89 -21.29
N ARG A 78 -8.25 12.96 -21.49
CA ARG A 78 -8.16 12.16 -22.72
C ARG A 78 -8.60 10.73 -22.53
N TYR A 79 -8.78 10.03 -23.66
CA TYR A 79 -9.34 8.69 -23.74
C TYR A 79 -8.46 7.77 -24.61
N ALA A 80 -8.05 6.59 -24.09
CA ALA A 80 -7.11 5.70 -24.76
C ALA A 80 -7.44 4.21 -24.56
N GLU A 81 -8.69 3.81 -24.78
CA GLU A 81 -9.05 2.39 -24.76
C GLU A 81 -8.31 1.60 -25.83
N GLY A 82 -7.93 0.38 -25.51
CA GLY A 82 -7.14 -0.49 -26.36
C GLY A 82 -5.67 -0.52 -25.94
N LEU A 83 -4.79 -0.82 -26.89
CA LEU A 83 -3.34 -0.91 -26.70
C LEU A 83 -2.62 0.09 -27.60
N PRO A 84 -1.37 0.46 -27.32
CA PRO A 84 -0.54 1.26 -28.20
C PRO A 84 -0.59 0.75 -29.64
N GLY A 85 -0.82 1.64 -30.60
CA GLY A 85 -0.98 1.32 -32.01
C GLY A 85 -2.29 0.59 -32.40
N LYS A 86 -3.14 0.23 -31.44
CA LYS A 86 -4.43 -0.47 -31.63
C LYS A 86 -5.54 0.14 -30.79
N ARG A 87 -5.64 1.48 -30.76
CA ARG A 87 -6.64 2.21 -30.00
C ARG A 87 -8.01 2.19 -30.67
N TYR A 88 -9.04 2.22 -29.85
CA TYR A 88 -10.41 2.44 -30.32
C TYR A 88 -10.70 3.92 -30.60
N TYR A 89 -9.87 4.83 -30.07
CA TYR A 89 -9.99 6.28 -30.21
C TYR A 89 -8.76 6.87 -30.91
N GLN A 90 -8.95 7.96 -31.63
CA GLN A 90 -7.89 8.75 -32.27
C GLN A 90 -7.29 9.75 -31.26
N GLY A 91 -6.18 10.39 -31.66
CA GLY A 91 -5.50 11.41 -30.83
C GLY A 91 -4.50 10.85 -29.81
N ASN A 92 -4.15 9.55 -29.92
CA ASN A 92 -3.30 8.85 -28.94
C ASN A 92 -1.83 8.66 -29.38
N ILE A 93 -1.39 9.25 -30.50
CA ILE A 93 -0.04 9.00 -31.05
C ILE A 93 1.04 9.23 -29.98
N VAL A 94 1.02 10.39 -29.32
CA VAL A 94 2.00 10.73 -28.28
C VAL A 94 1.79 9.92 -27.00
N PHE A 95 0.53 9.62 -26.65
CA PHE A 95 0.25 8.81 -25.47
C PHE A 95 0.70 7.35 -25.65
N ASP A 96 0.61 6.81 -26.85
CA ASP A 96 1.12 5.48 -27.19
C ASP A 96 2.63 5.35 -26.88
N GLU A 97 3.39 6.41 -27.14
CA GLU A 97 4.81 6.47 -26.77
C GLU A 97 5.02 6.49 -25.26
N ILE A 98 4.22 7.27 -24.52
CA ILE A 98 4.28 7.34 -23.05
C ILE A 98 3.94 5.99 -22.42
N GLU A 99 2.83 5.37 -22.83
CA GLU A 99 2.41 4.07 -22.28
C GLU A 99 3.44 2.97 -22.59
N SER A 100 3.94 2.94 -23.83
CA SER A 100 4.97 1.99 -24.24
C SER A 100 6.28 2.17 -23.46
N LEU A 101 6.68 3.41 -23.20
CA LEU A 101 7.85 3.72 -22.37
C LEU A 101 7.62 3.28 -20.91
N CYS A 102 6.43 3.53 -20.36
CA CYS A 102 6.06 3.11 -19.01
C CYS A 102 6.11 1.58 -18.86
N GLU A 103 5.51 0.81 -19.80
CA GLU A 103 5.59 -0.65 -19.82
C GLU A 103 7.04 -1.15 -19.92
N LYS A 104 7.86 -0.51 -20.76
CA LYS A 104 9.29 -0.83 -20.91
C LYS A 104 10.04 -0.62 -19.60
N LEU A 105 9.90 0.54 -18.97
CA LEU A 105 10.53 0.87 -17.70
C LEU A 105 10.10 -0.10 -16.58
N ALA A 106 8.81 -0.43 -16.52
CA ALA A 106 8.30 -1.40 -15.55
C ALA A 106 8.98 -2.76 -15.73
N LYS A 107 9.08 -3.26 -16.97
CA LYS A 107 9.80 -4.52 -17.25
C LYS A 107 11.28 -4.45 -16.87
N GLU A 108 11.96 -3.35 -17.14
CA GLU A 108 13.38 -3.19 -16.81
C GLU A 108 13.61 -3.13 -15.27
N VAL A 109 12.83 -2.32 -14.56
CA VAL A 109 12.97 -2.11 -13.10
C VAL A 109 12.72 -3.42 -12.34
N PHE A 110 11.73 -4.19 -12.75
CA PHE A 110 11.33 -5.43 -12.07
C PHE A 110 11.86 -6.70 -12.71
N SER A 111 12.65 -6.60 -13.78
CA SER A 111 13.14 -7.76 -14.55
C SER A 111 12.00 -8.70 -14.98
N ALA A 112 10.85 -8.14 -15.37
CA ALA A 112 9.65 -8.85 -15.78
C ALA A 112 9.59 -9.03 -17.30
N GLU A 113 9.03 -10.14 -17.78
CA GLU A 113 8.81 -10.38 -19.22
C GLU A 113 7.62 -9.56 -19.75
N PHE A 114 6.64 -9.31 -18.89
CA PHE A 114 5.41 -8.60 -19.20
C PHE A 114 5.08 -7.55 -18.13
N ALA A 115 4.52 -6.42 -18.59
CA ALA A 115 3.92 -5.40 -17.73
C ALA A 115 2.61 -4.91 -18.33
N ASP A 116 1.64 -4.58 -17.49
CA ASP A 116 0.43 -3.83 -17.83
C ASP A 116 0.25 -2.71 -16.81
N VAL A 117 0.33 -1.47 -17.31
CA VAL A 117 0.34 -0.26 -16.48
C VAL A 117 -1.01 0.47 -16.49
N ARG A 118 -2.07 -0.17 -16.96
CA ARG A 118 -3.41 0.42 -17.10
C ARG A 118 -4.34 0.27 -15.89
N PRO A 119 -4.13 -0.66 -14.94
CA PRO A 119 -4.99 -0.72 -13.75
C PRO A 119 -5.02 0.60 -12.98
N THR A 120 -6.20 1.13 -12.69
CA THR A 120 -6.38 2.44 -12.02
C THR A 120 -6.15 2.42 -10.51
N SER A 121 -5.94 1.25 -9.93
CA SER A 121 -5.52 1.06 -8.53
C SER A 121 -4.98 -0.35 -8.31
N GLY A 122 -4.35 -0.61 -7.16
CA GLY A 122 -3.94 -1.97 -6.77
C GLY A 122 -5.12 -2.95 -6.70
N THR A 123 -6.27 -2.54 -6.18
CA THR A 123 -7.46 -3.40 -6.15
C THR A 123 -7.99 -3.69 -7.56
N VAL A 124 -7.93 -2.73 -8.48
CA VAL A 124 -8.28 -2.96 -9.88
C VAL A 124 -7.28 -3.90 -10.56
N ALA A 125 -5.99 -3.79 -10.25
CA ALA A 125 -4.99 -4.77 -10.68
C ALA A 125 -5.32 -6.18 -10.16
N ASN A 126 -5.72 -6.31 -8.90
CA ASN A 126 -6.14 -7.58 -8.31
C ASN A 126 -7.40 -8.15 -9.00
N LEU A 127 -8.39 -7.33 -9.30
CA LEU A 127 -9.58 -7.74 -10.06
C LEU A 127 -9.22 -8.23 -11.45
N ALA A 128 -8.32 -7.52 -12.15
CA ALA A 128 -7.85 -7.89 -13.47
C ALA A 128 -7.10 -9.23 -13.47
N VAL A 129 -6.20 -9.44 -12.49
CA VAL A 129 -5.50 -10.71 -12.30
C VAL A 129 -6.50 -11.83 -12.00
N LEU A 130 -7.42 -11.65 -11.06
CA LEU A 130 -8.46 -12.63 -10.76
C LEU A 130 -9.32 -12.96 -11.99
N GLN A 131 -9.65 -11.96 -12.82
CA GLN A 131 -10.37 -12.17 -14.08
C GLN A 131 -9.56 -13.02 -15.05
N ALA A 132 -8.24 -12.83 -15.08
CA ALA A 132 -7.34 -13.52 -16.00
C ALA A 132 -7.10 -14.98 -15.63
N ILE A 133 -6.97 -15.31 -14.33
CA ILE A 133 -6.42 -16.58 -13.85
C ILE A 133 -7.41 -17.47 -13.09
N ALA A 134 -8.60 -16.96 -12.72
CA ALA A 134 -9.59 -17.72 -11.97
C ALA A 134 -11.01 -17.55 -12.51
N LYS A 135 -11.76 -18.64 -12.57
CA LYS A 135 -13.21 -18.65 -12.81
C LYS A 135 -13.97 -18.57 -11.48
N PRO A 136 -15.25 -18.13 -11.50
CA PRO A 136 -16.10 -18.21 -10.32
C PRO A 136 -16.12 -19.63 -9.72
N ARG A 137 -16.11 -19.71 -8.38
CA ARG A 137 -16.10 -20.94 -7.58
C ARG A 137 -14.78 -21.73 -7.57
N GLU A 138 -13.76 -21.28 -8.29
CA GLU A 138 -12.43 -21.87 -8.15
C GLU A 138 -11.81 -21.54 -6.81
N LYS A 139 -10.92 -22.42 -6.34
CA LYS A 139 -10.28 -22.31 -5.04
C LYS A 139 -9.08 -21.37 -5.12
N LEU A 140 -8.94 -20.54 -4.10
CA LEU A 140 -7.84 -19.58 -3.92
C LEU A 140 -7.32 -19.72 -2.49
N THR A 141 -6.00 -19.76 -2.31
CA THR A 141 -5.37 -19.63 -1.00
C THR A 141 -4.83 -18.23 -0.80
N ALA A 142 -4.98 -17.66 0.40
CA ALA A 142 -4.52 -16.31 0.73
C ALA A 142 -4.25 -16.15 2.23
N VAL A 143 -3.57 -15.09 2.63
CA VAL A 143 -3.42 -14.70 4.04
C VAL A 143 -4.75 -14.13 4.55
N ALA A 144 -5.15 -14.50 5.76
CA ALA A 144 -6.35 -13.95 6.38
C ALA A 144 -6.19 -12.45 6.71
N VAL A 145 -7.29 -11.70 6.70
CA VAL A 145 -7.27 -10.26 7.03
C VAL A 145 -6.83 -10.04 8.49
N SER A 146 -7.20 -10.92 9.42
CA SER A 146 -6.72 -10.93 10.80
C SER A 146 -5.20 -11.02 10.91
N ASP A 147 -4.58 -11.77 10.01
CA ASP A 147 -3.16 -12.08 9.98
C ASP A 147 -2.38 -11.08 9.09
N GLY A 148 -2.98 -9.95 8.80
CA GLY A 148 -2.38 -8.89 7.99
C GLY A 148 -2.62 -8.99 6.48
N GLY A 149 -3.44 -9.93 6.01
CA GLY A 149 -3.85 -10.03 4.61
C GLY A 149 -4.64 -8.80 4.13
N HIS A 150 -4.59 -8.52 2.81
CA HIS A 150 -5.34 -7.39 2.26
C HIS A 150 -6.81 -7.75 2.06
N ILE A 151 -7.70 -6.80 2.32
CA ILE A 151 -9.16 -6.98 2.21
C ILE A 151 -9.62 -7.43 0.82
N SER A 152 -8.90 -7.08 -0.26
CA SER A 152 -9.21 -7.52 -1.63
C SER A 152 -9.06 -9.03 -1.83
N HIS A 153 -8.28 -9.72 -0.97
CA HIS A 153 -8.09 -11.16 -1.01
C HIS A 153 -9.21 -11.93 -0.28
N ALA A 154 -10.02 -11.24 0.50
CA ALA A 154 -11.06 -11.80 1.33
C ALA A 154 -12.41 -11.92 0.59
N LYS A 155 -13.34 -12.69 1.20
CA LYS A 155 -14.70 -12.89 0.69
C LYS A 155 -15.50 -11.60 0.52
N ILE A 156 -15.20 -10.58 1.32
CA ILE A 156 -15.85 -9.25 1.26
C ILE A 156 -15.21 -8.31 0.23
N GLY A 157 -14.07 -8.68 -0.35
CA GLY A 157 -13.32 -7.87 -1.32
C GLY A 157 -13.35 -8.45 -2.73
N ALA A 158 -12.33 -8.12 -3.52
CA ALA A 158 -12.23 -8.48 -4.94
C ALA A 158 -12.34 -9.99 -5.20
N ALA A 159 -11.69 -10.82 -4.38
CA ALA A 159 -11.76 -12.28 -4.51
C ALA A 159 -13.19 -12.81 -4.29
N GLY A 160 -13.91 -12.26 -3.32
CA GLY A 160 -15.32 -12.60 -3.11
C GLY A 160 -16.24 -12.07 -4.21
N MET A 161 -16.01 -10.88 -4.73
CA MET A 161 -16.74 -10.34 -5.91
C MET A 161 -16.55 -11.23 -7.13
N ARG A 162 -15.36 -11.81 -7.31
CA ARG A 162 -15.10 -12.81 -8.36
C ARG A 162 -15.75 -14.16 -8.09
N GLY A 163 -16.26 -14.39 -6.86
CA GLY A 163 -16.88 -15.64 -6.45
C GLY A 163 -15.89 -16.76 -6.14
N ALA A 164 -14.64 -16.43 -5.80
CA ALA A 164 -13.62 -17.42 -5.41
C ALA A 164 -13.96 -18.08 -4.08
N LYS A 165 -13.56 -19.37 -3.94
CA LYS A 165 -13.58 -20.09 -2.66
C LYS A 165 -12.22 -19.89 -1.99
N ILE A 166 -12.19 -19.13 -0.91
CA ILE A 166 -10.95 -18.70 -0.25
C ILE A 166 -10.63 -19.66 0.91
N TYR A 167 -9.36 -20.03 0.99
CA TYR A 167 -8.76 -20.83 2.06
C TYR A 167 -7.56 -20.06 2.61
N ASN A 168 -7.53 -19.83 3.91
CA ASN A 168 -6.48 -19.03 4.51
C ASN A 168 -5.29 -19.91 4.88
N TYR A 169 -4.08 -19.40 4.61
CA TYR A 169 -2.84 -20.02 5.05
C TYR A 169 -2.76 -20.08 6.58
N PRO A 170 -2.20 -21.15 7.16
CA PRO A 170 -1.70 -21.13 8.52
C PRO A 170 -0.66 -20.02 8.69
N PHE A 171 -0.69 -19.33 9.83
CA PHE A 171 0.11 -18.16 10.11
C PHE A 171 0.91 -18.34 11.40
N ASN A 172 2.18 -17.94 11.37
CA ASN A 172 3.03 -17.90 12.55
C ASN A 172 2.94 -16.49 13.17
N GLU A 173 2.15 -16.38 14.23
CA GLU A 173 1.89 -15.11 14.94
C GLU A 173 3.18 -14.52 15.54
N LYS A 174 4.12 -15.35 16.00
CA LYS A 174 5.38 -14.92 16.59
C LYS A 174 6.30 -14.24 15.58
N ASP A 175 6.36 -14.80 14.36
CA ASP A 175 7.21 -14.29 13.27
C ASP A 175 6.43 -13.36 12.33
N MET A 176 5.13 -13.15 12.57
CA MET A 176 4.24 -12.35 11.74
C MET A 176 4.31 -12.72 10.25
N ASN A 177 4.34 -14.03 9.95
CA ASN A 177 4.49 -14.53 8.59
C ASN A 177 3.69 -15.84 8.38
N ILE A 178 3.54 -16.24 7.12
CA ILE A 178 2.96 -17.53 6.75
C ILE A 178 3.79 -18.66 7.35
N ASP A 179 3.14 -19.66 7.95
CA ASP A 179 3.78 -20.93 8.31
C ASP A 179 4.04 -21.74 7.03
N PRO A 180 5.31 -21.95 6.62
CA PRO A 180 5.61 -22.60 5.35
C PRO A 180 5.17 -24.08 5.31
N ASP A 181 5.28 -24.82 6.40
CA ASP A 181 4.88 -26.23 6.43
C ASP A 181 3.38 -26.39 6.40
N GLY A 182 2.67 -25.59 7.18
CA GLY A 182 1.22 -25.51 7.13
C GLY A 182 0.70 -25.06 5.77
N ALA A 183 1.35 -24.10 5.13
CA ALA A 183 0.98 -23.63 3.79
C ALA A 183 1.17 -24.72 2.73
N LYS A 184 2.29 -25.43 2.73
CA LYS A 184 2.55 -26.58 1.82
C LYS A 184 1.45 -27.65 1.98
N LYS A 185 1.13 -28.00 3.24
CA LYS A 185 0.07 -28.98 3.54
C LYS A 185 -1.29 -28.51 2.99
N LEU A 186 -1.68 -27.26 3.29
CA LEU A 186 -2.93 -26.67 2.83
C LEU A 186 -3.03 -26.68 1.30
N ILE A 187 -1.96 -26.27 0.60
CA ILE A 187 -1.93 -26.22 -0.88
C ILE A 187 -2.16 -27.62 -1.46
N ARG A 188 -1.48 -28.65 -0.94
CA ARG A 188 -1.64 -30.04 -1.40
C ARG A 188 -3.04 -30.60 -1.14
N GLU A 189 -3.64 -30.26 0.00
CA GLU A 189 -5.00 -30.71 0.37
C GLU A 189 -6.08 -29.98 -0.44
N VAL A 190 -5.98 -28.64 -0.53
CA VAL A 190 -6.99 -27.81 -1.19
C VAL A 190 -6.87 -27.88 -2.70
N LYS A 191 -5.66 -28.04 -3.24
CA LYS A 191 -5.34 -27.96 -4.68
C LYS A 191 -5.97 -26.70 -5.28
N PRO A 192 -5.53 -25.49 -4.88
CA PRO A 192 -6.12 -24.26 -5.34
C PRO A 192 -5.82 -24.02 -6.83
N LYS A 193 -6.68 -23.29 -7.53
CA LYS A 193 -6.39 -22.75 -8.85
C LYS A 193 -5.36 -21.62 -8.78
N VAL A 194 -5.41 -20.84 -7.69
CA VAL A 194 -4.54 -19.69 -7.45
C VAL A 194 -3.97 -19.78 -6.04
N ALA A 195 -2.66 -19.74 -5.93
CA ALA A 195 -1.93 -19.54 -4.69
C ALA A 195 -1.53 -18.05 -4.61
N LEU A 196 -2.27 -17.27 -3.81
CA LEU A 196 -2.05 -15.83 -3.65
C LEU A 196 -1.25 -15.58 -2.38
N PHE A 197 -0.13 -14.91 -2.55
CA PHE A 197 0.72 -14.39 -1.49
C PHE A 197 0.62 -12.86 -1.50
N GLY A 198 0.63 -12.24 -0.32
CA GLY A 198 0.54 -10.79 -0.23
C GLY A 198 -0.18 -10.34 1.04
N GLN A 199 0.31 -9.26 1.62
CA GLN A 199 -0.15 -8.75 2.91
C GLN A 199 -0.24 -7.22 2.91
N SER A 200 -1.03 -6.68 3.81
CA SER A 200 -1.03 -5.24 4.17
C SER A 200 -0.06 -4.95 5.32
N VAL A 201 0.32 -5.99 6.07
CA VAL A 201 1.31 -5.94 7.14
C VAL A 201 2.46 -6.85 6.73
N TYR A 202 3.43 -6.28 6.03
CA TYR A 202 4.66 -6.94 5.67
C TYR A 202 5.77 -6.56 6.64
N LEU A 203 6.20 -7.47 7.50
CA LEU A 203 7.41 -7.28 8.32
C LEU A 203 8.61 -7.96 7.66
N PHE A 204 8.43 -9.17 7.13
CA PHE A 204 9.48 -9.99 6.53
C PHE A 204 9.08 -10.52 5.16
N PRO A 205 10.04 -10.95 4.33
CA PRO A 205 9.77 -11.68 3.10
C PRO A 205 8.88 -12.91 3.33
N THR A 206 7.93 -13.13 2.43
CA THR A 206 7.13 -14.37 2.41
C THR A 206 8.05 -15.56 2.10
N PRO A 207 7.91 -16.74 2.73
CA PRO A 207 8.77 -17.91 2.51
C PRO A 207 8.46 -18.61 1.17
N LEU A 208 8.58 -17.89 0.05
CA LEU A 208 8.21 -18.35 -1.29
C LEU A 208 9.05 -19.54 -1.75
N GLU A 209 10.36 -19.53 -1.48
CA GLU A 209 11.28 -20.61 -1.87
C GLU A 209 10.92 -21.95 -1.21
N GLU A 210 10.40 -21.91 0.00
CA GLU A 210 9.97 -23.09 0.74
C GLU A 210 8.63 -23.63 0.25
N ILE A 211 7.76 -22.75 -0.25
CA ILE A 211 6.38 -23.08 -0.60
C ILE A 211 6.21 -23.40 -2.10
N LYS A 212 7.09 -22.88 -2.97
CA LYS A 212 6.93 -22.93 -4.44
C LYS A 212 6.74 -24.36 -4.99
N GLU A 213 7.45 -25.34 -4.45
CA GLU A 213 7.32 -26.73 -4.90
C GLU A 213 5.88 -27.24 -4.76
N ALA A 214 5.25 -26.98 -3.62
CA ALA A 214 3.84 -27.39 -3.40
C ALA A 214 2.86 -26.69 -4.33
N VAL A 215 3.15 -25.43 -4.73
CA VAL A 215 2.34 -24.68 -5.72
C VAL A 215 2.49 -25.29 -7.12
N GLU A 216 3.72 -25.66 -7.50
CA GLU A 216 4.03 -26.29 -8.78
C GLU A 216 3.42 -27.69 -8.88
N GLU A 217 3.54 -28.53 -7.83
CA GLU A 217 2.98 -29.88 -7.77
C GLU A 217 1.45 -29.91 -8.05
N VAL A 218 0.71 -28.92 -7.58
CA VAL A 218 -0.74 -28.85 -7.79
C VAL A 218 -1.14 -28.08 -9.06
N GLY A 219 -0.18 -27.52 -9.78
CA GLY A 219 -0.39 -26.73 -11.00
C GLY A 219 -1.13 -25.40 -10.76
N ALA A 220 -1.06 -24.84 -9.56
CA ALA A 220 -1.66 -23.56 -9.24
C ALA A 220 -0.97 -22.41 -9.97
N THR A 221 -1.69 -21.31 -10.19
CA THR A 221 -1.07 -20.05 -10.59
C THR A 221 -0.56 -19.32 -9.35
N ALA A 222 0.73 -19.08 -9.31
CA ALA A 222 1.40 -18.37 -8.23
C ALA A 222 1.28 -16.86 -8.44
N TRP A 223 0.62 -16.17 -7.53
CA TRP A 223 0.39 -14.73 -7.60
C TRP A 223 0.86 -14.03 -6.33
N TYR A 224 1.61 -12.94 -6.50
CA TYR A 224 2.13 -12.13 -5.42
C TYR A 224 1.55 -10.70 -5.47
N ASP A 225 0.79 -10.31 -4.45
CA ASP A 225 0.37 -8.91 -4.28
C ASP A 225 1.46 -8.13 -3.54
N ALA A 226 2.22 -7.36 -4.31
CA ALA A 226 3.35 -6.56 -3.85
C ALA A 226 2.95 -5.15 -3.42
N ALA A 227 1.67 -4.81 -3.33
CA ALA A 227 1.19 -3.44 -3.18
C ALA A 227 1.96 -2.64 -2.10
N HIS A 228 2.28 -3.25 -0.97
CA HIS A 228 3.01 -2.59 0.12
C HIS A 228 4.52 -2.53 -0.08
N VAL A 229 5.10 -3.50 -0.76
CA VAL A 229 6.56 -3.68 -0.86
C VAL A 229 7.12 -3.45 -2.27
N LEU A 230 6.28 -2.99 -3.21
CA LEU A 230 6.64 -2.84 -4.61
C LEU A 230 7.89 -1.95 -4.81
N GLY A 231 8.01 -0.84 -4.08
CA GLY A 231 9.18 0.04 -4.13
C GLY A 231 10.44 -0.59 -3.55
N LEU A 232 10.30 -1.46 -2.53
CA LEU A 232 11.43 -2.19 -1.95
C LEU A 232 11.93 -3.29 -2.89
N ILE A 233 11.01 -3.97 -3.59
CA ILE A 233 11.32 -4.94 -4.65
C ILE A 233 12.05 -4.23 -5.80
N ALA A 234 11.52 -3.10 -6.26
CA ALA A 234 12.13 -2.28 -7.30
C ALA A 234 13.56 -1.84 -6.91
N GLY A 235 13.76 -1.43 -5.66
CA GLY A 235 15.05 -1.06 -5.09
C GLY A 235 15.92 -2.25 -4.68
N LYS A 236 15.51 -3.49 -4.94
CA LYS A 236 16.27 -4.72 -4.64
C LYS A 236 16.69 -4.86 -3.17
N ARG A 237 15.85 -4.38 -2.27
CA ARG A 237 16.02 -4.44 -0.81
C ARG A 237 14.92 -5.24 -0.12
N PHE A 238 14.21 -6.05 -0.92
CA PHE A 238 13.24 -7.05 -0.49
C PHE A 238 13.34 -8.27 -1.43
N GLN A 239 12.48 -9.28 -1.23
CA GLN A 239 12.49 -10.48 -2.09
C GLN A 239 12.23 -10.16 -3.57
N ASP A 240 12.60 -11.09 -4.46
CA ASP A 240 12.30 -11.04 -5.89
C ASP A 240 11.27 -12.12 -6.25
N PRO A 241 9.97 -11.83 -6.17
CA PRO A 241 8.94 -12.86 -6.33
C PRO A 241 8.95 -13.53 -7.72
N LEU A 242 9.25 -12.81 -8.80
CA LEU A 242 9.29 -13.40 -10.14
C LEU A 242 10.41 -14.43 -10.28
N ARG A 243 11.57 -14.21 -9.66
CA ARG A 243 12.67 -15.20 -9.63
C ARG A 243 12.38 -16.33 -8.66
N GLN A 244 11.59 -16.07 -7.63
CA GLN A 244 11.17 -17.06 -6.62
C GLN A 244 9.94 -17.88 -7.05
N GLY A 245 9.60 -17.88 -8.33
CA GLY A 245 8.60 -18.79 -8.89
C GLY A 245 7.19 -18.21 -9.03
N MET A 246 6.98 -16.93 -8.74
CA MET A 246 5.66 -16.32 -8.98
C MET A 246 5.43 -16.09 -10.47
N ASP A 247 4.23 -16.41 -10.92
CA ASP A 247 3.80 -16.21 -12.31
C ASP A 247 3.38 -14.74 -12.54
N VAL A 248 2.74 -14.13 -11.54
CA VAL A 248 2.16 -12.78 -11.62
C VAL A 248 2.47 -12.00 -10.35
N ILE A 249 2.77 -10.71 -10.53
CA ILE A 249 2.78 -9.70 -9.46
C ILE A 249 1.71 -8.67 -9.78
N SER A 250 0.93 -8.27 -8.78
CA SER A 250 0.12 -7.04 -8.82
C SER A 250 0.62 -6.07 -7.77
N GLY A 251 0.39 -4.77 -7.97
CA GLY A 251 0.81 -3.79 -6.98
C GLY A 251 0.14 -2.43 -7.12
N SER A 252 0.11 -1.70 -6.00
CA SER A 252 -0.17 -0.27 -5.98
C SER A 252 1.11 0.51 -6.21
N THR A 253 1.03 1.63 -6.90
CA THR A 253 2.19 2.41 -7.31
C THR A 253 2.47 3.64 -6.44
N HIS A 254 1.77 3.79 -5.30
CA HIS A 254 1.77 4.99 -4.46
C HIS A 254 2.14 4.76 -2.98
N LYS A 255 2.69 3.59 -2.65
CA LYS A 255 3.09 3.22 -1.27
C LYS A 255 4.61 3.30 -1.15
N THR A 256 5.29 2.16 -1.01
CA THR A 256 6.76 2.15 -1.06
C THR A 256 7.30 2.56 -2.43
N LEU A 257 6.62 2.24 -3.54
CA LEU A 257 6.87 2.88 -4.81
C LEU A 257 6.25 4.28 -4.76
N PRO A 258 7.03 5.39 -4.84
CA PRO A 258 6.55 6.74 -4.56
C PRO A 258 5.92 7.41 -5.80
N GLY A 259 4.99 6.70 -6.44
CA GLY A 259 4.31 7.11 -7.66
C GLY A 259 2.85 7.56 -7.44
N PRO A 260 2.10 7.78 -8.52
CA PRO A 260 0.69 8.18 -8.44
C PRO A 260 -0.18 7.07 -7.86
N GLN A 261 -1.35 7.44 -7.34
CA GLN A 261 -2.37 6.45 -6.99
C GLN A 261 -2.85 5.72 -8.23
N HIS A 262 -2.26 4.57 -8.47
CA HIS A 262 -2.47 3.74 -9.65
C HIS A 262 -2.13 2.28 -9.31
N GLY A 263 -2.24 1.38 -10.29
CA GLY A 263 -1.88 -0.02 -10.15
C GLY A 263 -1.04 -0.51 -11.33
N MET A 264 -0.40 -1.64 -11.14
CA MET A 264 0.44 -2.29 -12.15
C MET A 264 0.36 -3.80 -12.01
N ILE A 265 0.49 -4.51 -13.12
CA ILE A 265 0.62 -5.97 -13.17
C ILE A 265 1.91 -6.30 -13.91
N LEU A 266 2.69 -7.20 -13.33
CA LEU A 266 3.93 -7.73 -13.88
C LEU A 266 3.79 -9.26 -13.98
N ALA A 267 4.42 -9.89 -14.96
CA ALA A 267 4.35 -11.33 -15.08
C ALA A 267 5.59 -11.92 -15.77
N ASN A 268 5.85 -13.20 -15.45
CA ASN A 268 6.62 -14.10 -16.28
C ASN A 268 5.65 -14.93 -17.13
N LEU A 269 5.93 -15.07 -18.43
CA LEU A 269 5.02 -15.67 -19.38
C LEU A 269 5.15 -17.21 -19.48
N ARG A 270 5.39 -17.86 -18.33
CA ARG A 270 5.56 -19.33 -18.26
C ARG A 270 4.29 -20.12 -18.56
N LYS A 271 3.11 -19.49 -18.40
CA LYS A 271 1.81 -20.12 -18.63
C LYS A 271 1.21 -19.64 -19.94
N GLU A 272 0.79 -20.58 -20.79
CA GLU A 272 0.17 -20.28 -22.08
C GLU A 272 -1.04 -19.35 -21.92
N GLY A 273 -1.11 -18.34 -22.78
CA GLY A 273 -2.20 -17.38 -22.80
C GLY A 273 -2.26 -16.39 -21.64
N LEU A 274 -1.30 -16.41 -20.70
CA LEU A 274 -1.32 -15.55 -19.52
C LEU A 274 -1.34 -14.06 -19.89
N GLU A 275 -0.49 -13.61 -20.83
CA GLU A 275 -0.48 -12.24 -21.32
C GLU A 275 -1.85 -11.80 -21.86
N SER A 276 -2.41 -12.57 -22.79
CA SER A 276 -3.69 -12.21 -23.40
C SER A 276 -4.84 -12.21 -22.41
N ASN A 277 -4.78 -13.09 -21.40
CA ASN A 277 -5.77 -13.16 -20.34
C ASN A 277 -5.65 -11.94 -19.38
N ILE A 278 -4.42 -11.52 -19.01
CA ILE A 278 -4.20 -10.33 -18.20
C ILE A 278 -4.69 -9.09 -18.96
N ARG A 279 -4.28 -8.91 -20.23
CA ARG A 279 -4.72 -7.76 -21.05
C ARG A 279 -6.25 -7.67 -21.13
N ARG A 280 -6.95 -8.80 -21.30
CA ARG A 280 -8.43 -8.86 -21.27
C ARG A 280 -9.00 -8.67 -19.86
N GLY A 281 -8.31 -9.15 -18.86
CA GLY A 281 -8.68 -8.92 -17.46
C GLY A 281 -8.64 -7.44 -17.08
N VAL A 282 -7.68 -6.70 -17.64
CA VAL A 282 -7.59 -5.24 -17.49
C VAL A 282 -8.66 -4.55 -18.32
N PHE A 283 -8.61 -4.71 -19.63
CA PHE A 283 -9.60 -4.12 -20.55
C PHE A 283 -10.15 -5.19 -21.50
N PRO A 284 -11.48 -5.35 -21.57
CA PRO A 284 -12.55 -4.57 -20.91
C PRO A 284 -12.98 -5.15 -19.54
N GLY A 285 -12.16 -5.99 -18.90
CA GLY A 285 -12.56 -6.73 -17.70
C GLY A 285 -12.75 -5.86 -16.45
N ALA A 286 -11.72 -5.15 -16.01
CA ALA A 286 -11.72 -4.38 -14.78
C ALA A 286 -11.69 -2.85 -15.01
N THR A 287 -11.33 -2.41 -16.22
CA THR A 287 -11.30 -0.99 -16.61
C THR A 287 -11.96 -0.77 -17.95
N SER A 288 -12.42 0.45 -18.20
CA SER A 288 -12.72 1.01 -19.52
C SER A 288 -11.57 1.94 -19.92
N ASN A 289 -11.75 3.26 -19.89
CA ASN A 289 -10.61 4.16 -20.01
C ASN A 289 -9.77 4.12 -18.74
N HIS A 290 -8.46 4.08 -18.91
CA HIS A 290 -7.54 4.20 -17.76
C HIS A 290 -7.07 5.65 -17.57
N HIS A 291 -6.28 5.91 -16.54
CA HIS A 291 -5.86 7.25 -16.18
C HIS A 291 -4.54 7.62 -16.86
N LEU A 292 -4.62 8.27 -18.04
CA LEU A 292 -3.47 8.55 -18.89
C LEU A 292 -2.40 9.40 -18.17
N HIS A 293 -2.84 10.41 -17.43
CA HIS A 293 -1.98 11.26 -16.60
C HIS A 293 -1.26 10.47 -15.51
N ALA A 294 -1.92 9.45 -14.93
CA ALA A 294 -1.28 8.59 -13.93
C ALA A 294 -0.24 7.65 -14.56
N VAL A 295 -0.48 7.16 -15.78
CA VAL A 295 0.53 6.37 -16.53
C VAL A 295 1.76 7.22 -16.83
N ALA A 296 1.59 8.49 -17.21
CA ALA A 296 2.70 9.41 -17.45
C ALA A 296 3.50 9.66 -16.16
N ALA A 297 2.82 9.93 -15.05
CA ALA A 297 3.46 10.10 -13.74
C ALA A 297 4.17 8.82 -13.26
N LEU A 298 3.59 7.64 -13.53
CA LEU A 298 4.22 6.36 -13.23
C LEU A 298 5.50 6.15 -14.07
N ALA A 299 5.52 6.55 -15.33
CA ALA A 299 6.71 6.47 -16.16
C ALA A 299 7.87 7.30 -15.59
N VAL A 300 7.59 8.54 -15.13
CA VAL A 300 8.57 9.38 -14.42
C VAL A 300 9.03 8.69 -13.13
N THR A 301 8.11 8.19 -12.32
CA THR A 301 8.42 7.49 -11.08
C THR A 301 9.31 6.27 -11.31
N LEU A 302 9.06 5.48 -12.35
CA LEU A 302 9.87 4.31 -12.68
C LEU A 302 11.27 4.70 -13.16
N ALA A 303 11.42 5.83 -13.88
CA ALA A 303 12.72 6.36 -14.26
C ALA A 303 13.52 6.80 -13.02
N GLU A 304 12.90 7.53 -12.08
CA GLU A 304 13.51 7.90 -10.79
C GLU A 304 13.86 6.64 -9.96
N THR A 305 12.96 5.65 -9.93
CA THR A 305 13.19 4.40 -9.20
C THR A 305 14.37 3.61 -9.76
N LYS A 306 14.56 3.63 -11.08
CA LYS A 306 15.70 2.97 -11.73
C LYS A 306 17.03 3.57 -11.27
N GLU A 307 17.07 4.85 -10.97
CA GLU A 307 18.29 5.56 -10.54
C GLU A 307 18.45 5.60 -9.02
N PHE A 308 17.40 5.95 -8.30
CA PHE A 308 17.47 6.20 -6.85
C PHE A 308 16.86 5.08 -6.00
N GLY A 309 16.19 4.10 -6.60
CA GLY A 309 15.35 3.12 -5.90
C GLY A 309 16.12 2.27 -4.89
N GLU A 310 17.37 1.86 -5.19
CA GLU A 310 18.17 1.07 -4.26
C GLU A 310 18.54 1.87 -3.01
N ALA A 311 18.98 3.11 -3.17
CA ALA A 311 19.34 4.00 -2.05
C ALA A 311 18.10 4.31 -1.19
N TYR A 312 16.97 4.63 -1.83
CA TYR A 312 15.70 4.90 -1.15
C TYR A 312 15.19 3.68 -0.37
N ALA A 313 15.17 2.51 -0.98
CA ALA A 313 14.70 1.28 -0.34
C ALA A 313 15.61 0.88 0.84
N SER A 314 16.93 0.99 0.65
CA SER A 314 17.92 0.72 1.70
C SER A 314 17.72 1.63 2.92
N GLN A 315 17.56 2.94 2.69
CA GLN A 315 17.31 3.90 3.77
C GLN A 315 15.94 3.67 4.43
N THR A 316 14.92 3.28 3.65
CA THR A 316 13.59 2.98 4.19
C THR A 316 13.63 1.81 5.16
N VAL A 317 14.29 0.71 4.80
CA VAL A 317 14.45 -0.44 5.71
C VAL A 317 15.29 -0.07 6.93
N GLY A 318 16.38 0.69 6.75
CA GLY A 318 17.22 1.20 7.83
C GLY A 318 16.42 2.04 8.84
N ASN A 319 15.62 2.96 8.35
CA ASN A 319 14.73 3.80 9.17
C ASN A 319 13.69 2.96 9.93
N ALA A 320 13.08 1.96 9.29
CA ALA A 320 12.10 1.10 9.95
C ALA A 320 12.73 0.31 11.11
N LYS A 321 13.89 -0.28 10.90
CA LYS A 321 14.66 -0.98 11.96
C LYS A 321 15.03 -0.03 13.09
N ALA A 322 15.57 1.15 12.77
CA ALA A 322 15.97 2.14 13.76
C ALA A 322 14.78 2.65 14.60
N LEU A 323 13.60 2.85 13.96
CA LEU A 323 12.39 3.22 14.67
C LEU A 323 11.91 2.10 15.61
N GLY A 324 11.90 0.84 15.13
CA GLY A 324 11.54 -0.32 15.93
C GLY A 324 12.44 -0.46 17.16
N GLN A 325 13.75 -0.38 16.97
CA GLN A 325 14.74 -0.43 18.04
C GLN A 325 14.52 0.70 19.07
N ALA A 326 14.38 1.94 18.60
CA ALA A 326 14.21 3.09 19.50
C ALA A 326 12.88 3.02 20.30
N MET A 327 11.80 2.51 19.70
CA MET A 327 10.52 2.31 20.41
C MET A 327 10.64 1.18 21.44
N HIS A 328 11.32 0.08 21.11
CA HIS A 328 11.57 -1.04 22.02
C HIS A 328 12.41 -0.58 23.23
N GLU A 329 13.47 0.18 23.01
CA GLU A 329 14.31 0.75 24.10
C GLU A 329 13.54 1.70 25.03
N LEU A 330 12.46 2.32 24.54
CA LEU A 330 11.53 3.10 25.33
C LEU A 330 10.48 2.24 26.09
N GLY A 331 10.54 0.91 25.96
CA GLY A 331 9.65 -0.03 26.63
C GLY A 331 8.31 -0.24 25.92
N MET A 332 8.20 0.07 24.62
CA MET A 332 7.02 -0.26 23.83
C MET A 332 7.13 -1.69 23.27
N ASP A 333 6.00 -2.38 23.21
CA ASP A 333 5.94 -3.75 22.70
C ASP A 333 5.94 -3.77 21.15
N VAL A 334 7.12 -3.66 20.57
CA VAL A 334 7.33 -3.75 19.11
C VAL A 334 7.47 -5.21 18.72
N LEU A 335 6.62 -5.66 17.80
CA LEU A 335 6.58 -7.07 17.41
C LEU A 335 7.87 -7.52 16.70
N CYS A 336 8.16 -8.80 16.80
CA CYS A 336 9.27 -9.47 16.10
C CYS A 336 10.67 -8.96 16.49
N GLU A 337 10.88 -8.56 17.75
CA GLU A 337 12.20 -8.17 18.28
C GLU A 337 13.27 -9.23 17.96
N HIS A 338 12.97 -10.50 18.17
CA HIS A 338 13.89 -11.63 17.95
C HIS A 338 14.36 -11.77 16.49
N LEU A 339 13.68 -11.12 15.54
CA LEU A 339 14.05 -11.03 14.11
C LEU A 339 14.56 -9.63 13.70
N GLY A 340 14.76 -8.71 14.66
CA GLY A 340 15.17 -7.33 14.39
C GLY A 340 14.03 -6.46 13.86
N PHE A 341 12.80 -6.73 14.30
CA PHE A 341 11.56 -5.99 14.08
C PHE A 341 10.98 -6.06 12.67
N THR A 342 11.79 -5.88 11.63
CA THR A 342 11.32 -5.85 10.23
C THR A 342 12.46 -5.92 9.23
N GLU A 343 12.17 -6.39 8.02
CA GLU A 343 12.98 -6.23 6.81
C GLU A 343 12.27 -5.37 5.76
N SER A 344 11.20 -4.68 6.15
CA SER A 344 10.41 -3.85 5.24
C SER A 344 10.36 -2.37 5.69
N HIS A 345 9.37 -1.63 5.20
CA HIS A 345 9.11 -0.24 5.56
C HIS A 345 8.24 -0.08 6.80
N THR A 346 7.74 -1.17 7.36
CA THR A 346 6.66 -1.19 8.36
C THR A 346 7.14 -1.81 9.64
N ILE A 347 6.74 -1.26 10.79
CA ILE A 347 6.76 -1.91 12.10
C ILE A 347 5.34 -1.98 12.67
N VAL A 348 5.11 -2.91 13.59
CA VAL A 348 3.85 -3.10 14.30
C VAL A 348 4.12 -3.10 15.79
N VAL A 349 3.28 -2.40 16.54
CA VAL A 349 3.42 -2.25 17.99
C VAL A 349 2.11 -2.65 18.64
N ASP A 350 2.15 -3.55 19.62
CA ASP A 350 1.02 -3.79 20.51
C ASP A 350 0.92 -2.65 21.52
N VAL A 351 -0.24 -2.03 21.58
CA VAL A 351 -0.54 -0.91 22.49
C VAL A 351 -1.78 -1.20 23.33
N GLN A 352 -2.12 -2.49 23.50
CA GLN A 352 -3.28 -2.91 24.30
C GLN A 352 -3.23 -2.36 25.72
N GLU A 353 -2.07 -2.45 26.39
CA GLU A 353 -1.88 -1.93 27.74
C GLU A 353 -1.99 -0.40 27.81
N HIS A 354 -1.86 0.26 26.67
CA HIS A 354 -1.97 1.73 26.54
C HIS A 354 -3.35 2.17 26.01
N GLY A 355 -4.39 1.33 26.17
CA GLY A 355 -5.77 1.63 25.80
C GLY A 355 -6.13 1.28 24.35
N GLY A 356 -5.30 0.49 23.67
CA GLY A 356 -5.52 -0.09 22.36
C GLY A 356 -5.27 0.86 21.18
N GLY A 357 -5.11 0.27 20.01
CA GLY A 357 -4.69 0.98 18.80
C GLY A 357 -5.61 2.14 18.41
N LYS A 358 -6.91 2.02 18.63
CA LYS A 358 -7.86 3.10 18.31
C LYS A 358 -7.62 4.37 19.15
N ARG A 359 -7.44 4.22 20.46
CA ARG A 359 -7.18 5.36 21.34
C ARG A 359 -5.86 6.01 20.97
N VAL A 360 -4.79 5.21 20.89
CA VAL A 360 -3.43 5.69 20.61
C VAL A 360 -3.36 6.43 19.28
N ALA A 361 -3.94 5.87 18.20
CA ALA A 361 -3.94 6.53 16.89
C ALA A 361 -4.67 7.88 16.91
N LEU A 362 -5.83 7.98 17.59
CA LEU A 362 -6.58 9.24 17.70
C LEU A 362 -5.85 10.30 18.53
N ASP A 363 -5.14 9.90 19.57
CA ASP A 363 -4.39 10.85 20.40
C ASP A 363 -3.11 11.33 19.70
N LEU A 364 -2.45 10.46 18.93
CA LEU A 364 -1.31 10.82 18.08
C LEU A 364 -1.73 11.77 16.95
N GLU A 365 -2.89 11.56 16.31
CA GLU A 365 -3.44 12.48 15.30
C GLU A 365 -3.60 13.90 15.84
N LYS A 366 -4.08 14.06 17.07
CA LYS A 366 -4.17 15.37 17.76
C LYS A 366 -2.82 16.03 17.97
N ALA A 367 -1.75 15.22 18.04
CA ALA A 367 -0.37 15.67 18.14
C ALA A 367 0.31 15.84 16.76
N ASN A 368 -0.43 15.78 15.64
CA ASN A 368 0.11 15.80 14.29
C ASN A 368 1.05 14.62 13.95
N ILE A 369 0.87 13.48 14.60
CA ILE A 369 1.56 12.22 14.26
C ILE A 369 0.53 11.28 13.65
N ILE A 370 0.65 11.01 12.35
CA ILE A 370 -0.40 10.35 11.58
C ILE A 370 -0.02 8.91 11.29
N LEU A 371 -0.69 7.97 11.94
CA LEU A 371 -0.54 6.52 11.73
C LEU A 371 -1.89 5.82 11.82
N ASN A 372 -1.95 4.52 11.57
CA ASN A 372 -3.22 3.79 11.67
C ASN A 372 -3.22 2.74 12.78
N LYS A 373 -4.39 2.58 13.42
CA LYS A 373 -4.70 1.40 14.21
C LYS A 373 -4.66 0.16 13.34
N ASN A 374 -4.24 -0.98 13.89
CA ASN A 374 -4.13 -2.24 13.17
C ASN A 374 -4.57 -3.41 14.05
N MET A 375 -5.31 -4.36 13.47
CA MET A 375 -5.55 -5.64 14.13
C MET A 375 -4.25 -6.42 14.22
N LEU A 376 -4.06 -7.11 15.34
CA LEU A 376 -3.04 -8.14 15.53
C LEU A 376 -3.68 -9.53 15.38
N PRO A 377 -2.91 -10.59 15.08
CA PRO A 377 -3.47 -11.92 14.84
C PRO A 377 -4.35 -12.46 15.98
N TRP A 378 -4.06 -12.07 17.21
CA TRP A 378 -4.83 -12.46 18.41
C TRP A 378 -6.05 -11.58 18.69
N ASP A 379 -6.28 -10.51 17.92
CA ASP A 379 -7.46 -9.66 18.08
C ASP A 379 -8.73 -10.36 17.56
N SER A 380 -9.75 -10.41 18.40
CA SER A 380 -11.06 -10.97 18.05
C SER A 380 -12.07 -9.90 17.59
N ASP A 381 -11.83 -8.63 17.89
CA ASP A 381 -12.74 -7.50 17.61
C ASP A 381 -12.08 -6.45 16.69
N PRO A 382 -12.47 -6.35 15.40
CA PRO A 382 -11.90 -5.40 14.46
C PRO A 382 -12.23 -3.93 14.80
N VAL A 383 -13.19 -3.67 15.69
CA VAL A 383 -13.56 -2.33 16.14
C VAL A 383 -12.59 -1.82 17.20
N ARG A 384 -12.00 -2.74 17.97
CA ARG A 384 -11.06 -2.47 19.06
C ARG A 384 -9.73 -3.19 18.86
N PRO A 385 -8.98 -2.85 17.79
CA PRO A 385 -7.69 -3.46 17.53
C PRO A 385 -6.68 -3.08 18.61
N SER A 386 -5.82 -4.03 18.99
CA SER A 386 -4.78 -3.82 19.99
C SER A 386 -3.55 -3.09 19.46
N GLY A 387 -3.27 -3.20 18.16
CA GLY A 387 -2.05 -2.70 17.56
C GLY A 387 -2.16 -1.35 16.84
N ILE A 388 -0.99 -0.79 16.59
CA ILE A 388 -0.76 0.28 15.62
C ILE A 388 0.25 -0.18 14.58
N ARG A 389 0.06 0.25 13.32
CA ARG A 389 0.99 0.02 12.21
C ARG A 389 1.64 1.34 11.83
N ILE A 390 2.95 1.33 11.67
CA ILE A 390 3.79 2.49 11.40
C ILE A 390 4.61 2.21 10.15
N GLY A 391 4.55 3.11 9.16
CA GLY A 391 5.38 3.06 7.96
C GLY A 391 6.29 4.28 7.88
N VAL A 392 7.52 4.09 7.43
CA VAL A 392 8.55 5.15 7.40
C VAL A 392 8.95 5.58 5.99
N GLN A 393 8.32 5.03 4.96
CA GLN A 393 8.66 5.30 3.55
C GLN A 393 8.52 6.77 3.17
N GLU A 394 7.50 7.46 3.69
CA GLU A 394 7.30 8.88 3.44
C GLU A 394 8.31 9.74 4.20
N LEU A 395 8.62 9.41 5.47
CA LEU A 395 9.67 10.09 6.23
C LEU A 395 11.03 9.98 5.52
N THR A 396 11.33 8.80 4.97
CA THR A 396 12.54 8.57 4.17
C THR A 396 12.53 9.45 2.92
N ARG A 397 11.40 9.54 2.22
CA ARG A 397 11.23 10.40 1.05
C ARG A 397 11.40 11.88 1.39
N LEU A 398 11.09 12.28 2.63
CA LEU A 398 11.29 13.63 3.17
C LEU A 398 12.69 13.86 3.75
N GLY A 399 13.65 12.93 3.55
CA GLY A 399 15.06 13.08 3.91
C GLY A 399 15.40 12.70 5.35
N MET A 400 14.48 12.11 6.11
CA MET A 400 14.81 11.58 7.44
C MET A 400 15.65 10.30 7.32
N LYS A 401 16.57 10.11 8.26
CA LYS A 401 17.46 8.96 8.39
C LYS A 401 17.32 8.34 9.77
N GLU A 402 18.11 7.32 10.07
CA GLU A 402 18.05 6.56 11.33
C GLU A 402 18.14 7.46 12.57
N ALA A 403 18.98 8.47 12.55
CA ALA A 403 19.16 9.40 13.67
C ALA A 403 17.86 10.14 14.07
N GLN A 404 16.98 10.42 13.09
CA GLN A 404 15.70 11.08 13.34
C GLN A 404 14.65 10.12 13.92
N MET A 405 14.82 8.81 13.73
CA MET A 405 13.85 7.81 14.19
C MET A 405 13.76 7.75 15.71
N SER A 406 14.86 8.03 16.43
CA SER A 406 14.84 8.13 17.90
C SER A 406 13.94 9.29 18.38
N GLU A 407 13.95 10.42 17.68
CA GLU A 407 13.07 11.54 18.02
C GLU A 407 11.61 11.24 17.70
N VAL A 408 11.34 10.59 16.56
CA VAL A 408 9.98 10.12 16.21
C VAL A 408 9.47 9.15 17.27
N ALA A 409 10.28 8.17 17.69
CA ALA A 409 9.94 7.23 18.76
C ALA A 409 9.63 7.94 20.08
N ARG A 410 10.45 8.92 20.48
CA ARG A 410 10.26 9.73 21.70
C ARG A 410 8.93 10.48 21.69
N LEU A 411 8.60 11.13 20.56
CA LEU A 411 7.35 11.87 20.41
C LEU A 411 6.12 10.95 20.50
N ILE A 412 6.17 9.77 19.83
CA ILE A 412 5.11 8.75 19.92
C ILE A 412 4.96 8.26 21.35
N HIS A 413 6.06 7.89 22.03
CA HIS A 413 6.06 7.35 23.38
C HIS A 413 5.44 8.34 24.40
N ARG A 414 5.72 9.64 24.29
CA ARG A 414 5.15 10.66 25.18
C ARG A 414 3.63 10.71 25.12
N VAL A 415 3.05 10.60 23.94
CA VAL A 415 1.59 10.60 23.77
C VAL A 415 0.99 9.24 24.12
N ALA A 416 1.56 8.15 23.57
CA ALA A 416 0.97 6.83 23.67
C ALA A 416 1.10 6.20 25.06
N VAL A 417 2.29 6.33 25.68
CA VAL A 417 2.67 5.67 26.93
C VAL A 417 2.61 6.63 28.12
N LYS A 418 3.25 7.80 28.01
CA LYS A 418 3.28 8.79 29.13
C LYS A 418 1.99 9.57 29.26
N ASN A 419 1.04 9.43 28.33
CA ASN A 419 -0.24 10.14 28.34
C ASN A 419 -0.08 11.67 28.43
N GLU A 420 1.01 12.19 27.85
CA GLU A 420 1.20 13.63 27.80
C GLU A 420 0.16 14.28 26.89
N ALA A 421 -0.30 15.48 27.25
CA ALA A 421 -1.33 16.17 26.48
C ALA A 421 -0.89 16.35 25.01
N PRO A 422 -1.63 15.85 24.02
CA PRO A 422 -1.26 15.93 22.60
C PRO A 422 -0.93 17.34 22.12
N SER A 423 -1.61 18.36 22.67
CA SER A 423 -1.38 19.77 22.32
C SER A 423 0.04 20.25 22.65
N LYS A 424 0.66 19.76 23.73
CA LYS A 424 2.04 20.10 24.11
C LYS A 424 3.05 19.42 23.16
N VAL A 425 2.82 18.15 22.84
CA VAL A 425 3.69 17.39 21.94
C VAL A 425 3.60 17.93 20.50
N LYS A 426 2.43 18.40 20.09
CA LYS A 426 2.19 18.98 18.77
C LYS A 426 3.13 20.13 18.43
N GLU A 427 3.43 21.02 19.36
CA GLU A 427 4.34 22.15 19.11
C GLU A 427 5.75 21.66 18.74
N GLU A 428 6.24 20.63 19.41
CA GLU A 428 7.53 20.00 19.10
C GLU A 428 7.50 19.23 17.79
N VAL A 429 6.40 18.52 17.50
CA VAL A 429 6.19 17.84 16.19
C VAL A 429 6.28 18.84 15.06
N VAL A 430 5.58 19.97 15.14
CA VAL A 430 5.63 21.04 14.12
C VAL A 430 7.04 21.62 13.98
N ALA A 431 7.71 21.88 15.09
CA ALA A 431 9.09 22.40 15.06
C ALA A 431 10.07 21.40 14.43
N PHE A 432 9.97 20.13 14.79
CA PHE A 432 10.80 19.06 14.23
C PHE A 432 10.54 18.87 12.72
N LYS A 433 9.25 18.83 12.31
CA LYS A 433 8.85 18.57 10.92
C LYS A 433 9.31 19.66 9.95
N ARG A 434 9.47 20.91 10.41
CA ARG A 434 9.94 22.04 9.57
C ARG A 434 11.30 21.80 8.91
N GLY A 435 12.14 20.93 9.49
CA GLY A 435 13.41 20.51 8.91
C GLY A 435 13.28 19.51 7.74
N TYR A 436 12.08 18.97 7.51
CA TYR A 436 11.86 17.81 6.61
C TYR A 436 10.65 18.04 5.71
N THR A 437 10.74 19.06 4.83
CA THR A 437 9.67 19.45 3.90
C THR A 437 9.98 19.16 2.45
N LYS A 438 11.22 18.76 2.16
CA LYS A 438 11.76 18.60 0.82
C LYS A 438 11.76 17.16 0.36
N VAL A 439 11.51 16.92 -0.94
CA VAL A 439 11.55 15.57 -1.53
C VAL A 439 12.99 15.18 -1.86
N HIS A 440 13.33 13.94 -1.55
CA HIS A 440 14.62 13.31 -1.86
C HIS A 440 14.43 12.07 -2.75
N TYR A 441 15.51 11.52 -3.28
CA TYR A 441 15.52 10.34 -4.16
C TYR A 441 14.72 10.55 -5.46
N CYS A 442 14.85 11.73 -6.09
CA CYS A 442 14.21 12.09 -7.34
C CYS A 442 15.12 13.05 -8.16
N PHE A 443 14.78 13.29 -9.42
CA PHE A 443 15.60 14.17 -10.29
C PHE A 443 15.63 15.62 -9.83
N PHE A 444 14.57 16.12 -9.21
CA PHE A 444 14.48 17.47 -8.65
C PHE A 444 14.54 17.43 -7.13
N GLU A 445 15.63 16.85 -6.62
CA GLU A 445 15.84 16.70 -5.18
C GLU A 445 15.95 18.08 -4.49
N GLY A 446 15.34 18.19 -3.32
CA GLY A 446 15.37 19.42 -2.52
C GLY A 446 14.25 20.42 -2.82
N GLU A 447 13.33 20.13 -3.72
CA GLU A 447 12.09 20.89 -3.88
C GLU A 447 11.05 20.54 -2.81
N GLU A 448 10.10 21.47 -2.58
CA GLU A 448 9.06 21.30 -1.57
C GLU A 448 8.14 20.12 -1.89
N ALA A 449 7.95 19.21 -0.93
CA ALA A 449 7.08 18.06 -1.06
C ALA A 449 5.60 18.43 -1.20
N SER A 450 5.18 19.51 -0.58
CA SER A 450 3.79 19.95 -0.48
C SER A 450 3.51 21.25 -1.26
N ASP A 451 4.26 21.50 -2.32
CA ASP A 451 3.97 22.63 -3.21
C ASP A 451 2.88 22.24 -4.21
N TYR A 452 1.65 22.41 -3.77
CA TYR A 452 0.43 22.20 -4.55
C TYR A 452 -0.24 23.55 -4.80
N PRO A 453 -0.83 23.80 -6.00
CA PRO A 453 -1.48 25.06 -6.36
C PRO A 453 -2.72 25.39 -5.51
#